data_f0b342703326cd39ff2a57cb370cd979
#
_entry.id   f0b342703326cd39ff2a57cb370cd979
#
_cell.length_a   1.000
_cell.length_b   1.000
_cell.length_c   1.000
_cell.angle_alpha   90.00
_cell.angle_beta   90.00
_cell.angle_gamma   90.00
#
_symmetry.space_group_name_H-M   'P 1'
#
loop_
_entity.id
_entity.type
_entity.pdbx_description
1 polymer ?
#
loop_
_entity_poly.entity_id
_entity_poly.type
_entity_poly.pdbx_seq_one_letter_code
_entity_poly.pdbx_strand_id
1 'polypeptide(L)'
;MEIPKSLPKKELFTFLEKNLNRIIADKKANMKKADAFSFGFFPVDKEGLTEKANKPVTEDVDEITVRAIINTTNLMDSHDDVHIPGLWNKSLKENKDIWHDQEHKHEFASTIAEGKGLKPYVKTYTWKELGQKWEGETQALVFDSTISKDGNNPFMFNQYKQGRVKNHSVGMNYVKVEMAINDKDYKDEFKTWNKYIDQVANKEQVEEQGYFFAVTEAKVIEGSAVKRGSNWVTPTEDNNLKSEPPEGTPQEPEKSTQLTSDEIINTIKKHFK
;
A
#
# COMPACT_ATOMS: atom_id res chain seq x y z
N MET A 1 7.10 -16.16 -18.75
CA MET A 1 7.03 -15.93 -20.24
C MET A 1 6.91 -14.44 -20.47
N GLU A 2 7.71 -13.88 -21.38
CA GLU A 2 7.66 -12.45 -21.70
C GLU A 2 6.51 -12.16 -22.67
N ILE A 3 5.76 -11.07 -22.41
CA ILE A 3 4.67 -10.61 -23.27
C ILE A 3 5.27 -9.71 -24.36
N PRO A 4 5.06 -10.00 -25.65
CA PRO A 4 5.66 -9.25 -26.76
C PRO A 4 4.88 -7.93 -27.01
N LYS A 5 5.14 -6.92 -26.17
CA LYS A 5 4.44 -5.61 -26.19
C LYS A 5 4.59 -4.81 -27.50
N SER A 6 5.53 -5.19 -28.36
CA SER A 6 5.75 -4.55 -29.66
C SER A 6 4.81 -5.02 -30.78
N LEU A 7 4.02 -6.06 -30.55
CA LEU A 7 3.04 -6.55 -31.52
C LEU A 7 1.89 -5.57 -31.72
N PRO A 8 1.29 -5.52 -32.93
CA PRO A 8 0.00 -4.85 -33.13
C PRO A 8 -1.06 -5.38 -32.16
N LYS A 9 -1.95 -4.52 -31.67
CA LYS A 9 -2.93 -4.86 -30.60
C LYS A 9 -3.68 -6.18 -30.86
N LYS A 10 -4.15 -6.39 -32.10
CA LYS A 10 -4.92 -7.60 -32.45
C LYS A 10 -4.07 -8.89 -32.34
N GLU A 11 -2.83 -8.82 -32.75
CA GLU A 11 -1.88 -9.94 -32.63
C GLU A 11 -1.50 -10.19 -31.17
N LEU A 12 -1.27 -9.10 -30.43
CA LEU A 12 -1.00 -9.15 -29.00
C LEU A 12 -2.14 -9.81 -28.22
N PHE A 13 -3.40 -9.41 -28.47
CA PHE A 13 -4.55 -10.00 -27.79
C PHE A 13 -4.73 -11.49 -28.14
N THR A 14 -4.53 -11.86 -29.41
CA THR A 14 -4.50 -13.27 -29.82
C THR A 14 -3.39 -14.05 -29.11
N PHE A 15 -2.20 -13.45 -28.95
CA PHE A 15 -1.10 -14.06 -28.20
C PHE A 15 -1.47 -14.25 -26.72
N LEU A 16 -2.04 -13.21 -26.09
CA LEU A 16 -2.46 -13.25 -24.69
C LEU A 16 -3.48 -14.35 -24.44
N GLU A 17 -4.54 -14.42 -25.26
CA GLU A 17 -5.58 -15.45 -25.16
C GLU A 17 -4.99 -16.86 -25.31
N LYS A 18 -4.21 -17.11 -26.35
CA LYS A 18 -3.59 -18.43 -26.59
C LYS A 18 -2.66 -18.88 -25.48
N ASN A 19 -2.05 -17.95 -24.77
CA ASN A 19 -1.07 -18.23 -23.70
C ASN A 19 -1.62 -17.94 -22.29
N LEU A 20 -2.90 -17.63 -22.16
CA LEU A 20 -3.52 -17.15 -20.92
C LEU A 20 -3.18 -18.05 -19.71
N ASN A 21 -3.45 -19.35 -19.82
CA ASN A 21 -3.21 -20.29 -18.71
C ASN A 21 -1.75 -20.32 -18.29
N ARG A 22 -0.82 -20.23 -19.24
CA ARG A 22 0.61 -20.22 -18.97
C ARG A 22 1.03 -18.92 -18.30
N ILE A 23 0.57 -17.77 -18.81
CA ILE A 23 0.87 -16.46 -18.22
C ILE A 23 0.36 -16.39 -16.78
N ILE A 24 -0.88 -16.83 -16.53
CA ILE A 24 -1.45 -16.84 -15.18
C ILE A 24 -0.67 -17.81 -14.27
N ALA A 25 -0.30 -19.00 -14.78
CA ALA A 25 0.51 -19.94 -14.02
C ALA A 25 1.87 -19.35 -13.64
N ASP A 26 2.56 -18.71 -14.59
CA ASP A 26 3.85 -18.03 -14.34
C ASP A 26 3.69 -16.89 -13.30
N LYS A 27 2.62 -16.08 -13.40
CA LYS A 27 2.32 -15.02 -12.41
C LYS A 27 2.05 -15.56 -11.00
N LYS A 28 1.44 -16.75 -10.88
CA LYS A 28 1.16 -17.40 -9.59
C LYS A 28 2.36 -18.17 -9.02
N ALA A 29 3.20 -18.74 -9.89
CA ALA A 29 4.34 -19.56 -9.48
C ALA A 29 5.46 -18.73 -8.85
N ASN A 30 5.61 -17.46 -9.25
CA ASN A 30 6.66 -16.58 -8.79
C ASN A 30 6.12 -15.61 -7.75
N MET A 31 6.87 -15.42 -6.66
CA MET A 31 6.58 -14.33 -5.75
C MET A 31 6.76 -13.00 -6.49
N LYS A 32 5.71 -12.18 -6.46
CA LYS A 32 5.78 -10.83 -7.02
C LYS A 32 6.79 -10.03 -6.22
N LYS A 33 7.83 -9.55 -6.87
CA LYS A 33 8.85 -8.64 -6.32
C LYS A 33 8.99 -7.46 -7.26
N ALA A 34 9.44 -6.33 -6.75
CA ALA A 34 9.81 -5.22 -7.60
C ALA A 34 11.05 -5.60 -8.42
N ASP A 35 10.93 -5.56 -9.74
CA ASP A 35 12.08 -5.62 -10.60
C ASP A 35 12.68 -4.22 -10.77
N ALA A 36 13.96 -4.07 -10.42
CA ALA A 36 14.69 -2.82 -10.53
C ALA A 36 14.81 -2.30 -11.97
N PHE A 37 14.30 -3.02 -12.96
CA PHE A 37 14.46 -2.78 -14.40
C PHE A 37 13.16 -2.56 -15.18
N SER A 38 12.07 -2.11 -14.54
CA SER A 38 10.95 -1.68 -15.37
C SER A 38 11.29 -0.36 -16.06
N PHE A 39 11.42 -0.40 -17.38
CA PHE A 39 11.62 0.76 -18.25
C PHE A 39 10.32 1.55 -18.44
N GLY A 40 9.79 2.11 -17.35
CA GLY A 40 8.71 3.06 -17.39
C GLY A 40 9.13 4.27 -16.55
N PHE A 41 9.55 5.35 -17.21
CA PHE A 41 9.76 6.62 -16.53
C PHE A 41 8.37 7.23 -16.29
N PHE A 42 7.77 6.95 -15.15
CA PHE A 42 6.59 7.67 -14.72
C PHE A 42 7.04 8.88 -13.92
N PRO A 43 6.71 10.10 -14.35
CA PRO A 43 7.04 11.28 -13.59
C PRO A 43 6.29 11.20 -12.25
N VAL A 44 7.04 11.01 -11.18
CA VAL A 44 6.52 11.22 -9.82
C VAL A 44 6.40 12.73 -9.68
N ASP A 45 5.18 13.24 -9.73
CA ASP A 45 4.91 14.63 -9.41
C ASP A 45 5.33 14.88 -7.95
N LYS A 46 6.33 15.74 -7.77
CA LYS A 46 6.96 15.98 -6.45
C LYS A 46 6.07 16.72 -5.45
N GLU A 47 4.92 17.21 -5.88
CA GLU A 47 4.05 18.09 -5.08
C GLU A 47 3.17 17.36 -4.06
N GLY A 48 3.14 16.03 -4.05
CA GLY A 48 2.19 15.30 -3.22
C GLY A 48 2.77 14.36 -2.17
N LEU A 49 4.08 14.28 -2.03
CA LEU A 49 4.65 13.56 -0.89
C LEU A 49 4.41 14.41 0.36
N THR A 50 3.62 13.88 1.30
CA THR A 50 3.37 14.55 2.56
C THR A 50 4.70 15.03 3.15
N GLU A 51 4.83 16.32 3.43
CA GLU A 51 6.06 16.91 3.96
C GLU A 51 6.56 16.20 5.23
N LYS A 52 5.70 15.49 5.93
CA LYS A 52 5.99 14.74 7.15
C LYS A 52 6.94 13.57 6.92
N ALA A 53 6.77 12.82 5.83
CA ALA A 53 7.51 11.59 5.58
C ALA A 53 9.00 11.78 5.23
N ASN A 54 9.38 12.99 4.83
CA ASN A 54 10.74 13.29 4.36
C ASN A 54 11.55 14.15 5.33
N LYS A 55 10.99 14.46 6.51
CA LYS A 55 11.71 15.25 7.53
C LYS A 55 12.55 14.30 8.40
N PRO A 56 13.84 14.60 8.63
CA PRO A 56 14.63 13.86 9.60
C PRO A 56 14.00 13.94 11.00
N VAL A 57 14.00 12.81 11.72
CA VAL A 57 13.72 12.80 13.15
C VAL A 57 14.94 13.32 13.87
N THR A 58 14.86 14.53 14.41
CA THR A 58 16.00 15.23 15.05
C THR A 58 16.21 14.80 16.50
N GLU A 59 15.20 14.20 17.12
CA GLU A 59 15.28 13.72 18.49
C GLU A 59 16.28 12.55 18.60
N ASP A 60 17.04 12.50 19.69
CA ASP A 60 17.88 11.35 19.99
C ASP A 60 17.02 10.27 20.64
N VAL A 61 16.54 9.34 19.80
CA VAL A 61 15.65 8.25 20.17
C VAL A 61 16.27 6.92 19.79
N ASP A 62 16.03 5.91 20.60
CA ASP A 62 16.51 4.54 20.36
C ASP A 62 15.52 3.72 19.53
N GLU A 63 14.30 4.20 19.36
CA GLU A 63 13.23 3.56 18.61
C GLU A 63 12.39 4.57 17.82
N ILE A 64 11.97 4.20 16.63
CA ILE A 64 11.02 4.95 15.82
C ILE A 64 9.92 4.03 15.33
N THR A 65 8.71 4.54 15.21
CA THR A 65 7.62 3.83 14.51
C THR A 65 7.34 4.54 13.20
N VAL A 66 7.46 3.81 12.10
CA VAL A 66 7.24 4.32 10.74
C VAL A 66 5.97 3.75 10.16
N ARG A 67 5.23 4.56 9.41
CA ARG A 67 4.10 4.12 8.58
C ARG A 67 4.53 4.10 7.13
N ALA A 68 4.54 2.91 6.56
CA ALA A 68 4.93 2.65 5.19
C ALA A 68 3.74 2.18 4.37
N ILE A 69 3.46 2.81 3.23
CA ILE A 69 2.52 2.30 2.24
C ILE A 69 3.28 1.31 1.37
N ILE A 70 2.92 0.04 1.48
CA ILE A 70 3.64 -1.07 0.85
C ILE A 70 3.14 -1.31 -0.58
N ASN A 71 1.83 -1.15 -0.79
CA ASN A 71 1.21 -1.27 -2.12
C ASN A 71 -0.14 -0.55 -2.13
N THR A 72 -0.61 -0.17 -3.32
CA THR A 72 -1.91 0.44 -3.54
C THR A 72 -2.71 -0.33 -4.59
N THR A 73 -4.03 -0.34 -4.45
CA THR A 73 -4.97 -0.92 -5.42
C THR A 73 -5.39 0.08 -6.48
N ASN A 74 -6.15 -0.35 -7.48
CA ASN A 74 -6.73 0.51 -8.52
C ASN A 74 -5.68 1.31 -9.34
N LEU A 75 -4.48 0.77 -9.46
CA LEU A 75 -3.38 1.32 -10.26
C LEU A 75 -2.77 0.19 -11.08
N MET A 76 -2.67 0.34 -12.40
CA MET A 76 -1.90 -0.59 -13.21
C MET A 76 -0.42 -0.34 -13.00
N ASP A 77 0.27 -1.35 -12.49
CA ASP A 77 1.70 -1.30 -12.22
C ASP A 77 2.56 -1.62 -13.46
N SER A 78 3.88 -1.60 -13.32
CA SER A 78 4.82 -1.87 -14.41
C SER A 78 4.79 -3.31 -14.95
N HIS A 79 4.09 -4.23 -14.27
CA HIS A 79 3.90 -5.62 -14.70
C HIS A 79 2.53 -5.86 -15.34
N ASP A 80 1.82 -4.80 -15.70
CA ASP A 80 0.47 -4.82 -16.25
C ASP A 80 -0.58 -5.38 -15.26
N ASP A 81 -0.28 -5.34 -13.95
CA ASP A 81 -1.17 -5.82 -12.91
C ASP A 81 -1.96 -4.68 -12.29
N VAL A 82 -3.25 -4.87 -12.11
CA VAL A 82 -4.15 -4.02 -11.32
C VAL A 82 -4.58 -4.79 -10.09
N HIS A 83 -4.12 -4.37 -8.93
CA HIS A 83 -4.53 -4.93 -7.65
C HIS A 83 -5.93 -4.41 -7.31
N ILE A 84 -6.87 -5.34 -7.04
CA ILE A 84 -8.27 -5.01 -6.77
C ILE A 84 -8.50 -4.88 -5.26
N PRO A 85 -9.27 -3.89 -4.78
CA PRO A 85 -9.59 -3.74 -3.37
C PRO A 85 -10.08 -5.03 -2.72
N GLY A 86 -9.59 -5.32 -1.52
CA GLY A 86 -9.91 -6.56 -0.80
C GLY A 86 -8.96 -7.74 -1.05
N LEU A 87 -8.03 -7.64 -2.02
CA LEU A 87 -7.14 -8.77 -2.38
C LEU A 87 -6.29 -9.31 -1.22
N TRP A 88 -5.98 -8.49 -0.19
CA TRP A 88 -5.15 -8.88 0.95
C TRP A 88 -5.95 -9.33 2.18
N ASN A 89 -7.28 -9.15 2.20
CA ASN A 89 -8.11 -9.36 3.39
C ASN A 89 -7.95 -10.76 4.00
N LYS A 90 -7.95 -11.79 3.15
CA LYS A 90 -7.78 -13.16 3.60
C LYS A 90 -6.38 -13.40 4.14
N SER A 91 -5.36 -12.93 3.41
CA SER A 91 -3.97 -13.09 3.81
C SER A 91 -3.68 -12.45 5.16
N LEU A 92 -4.09 -11.20 5.38
CA LEU A 92 -3.87 -10.50 6.64
C LEU A 92 -4.60 -11.14 7.83
N LYS A 93 -5.73 -11.80 7.57
CA LYS A 93 -6.45 -12.56 8.61
C LYS A 93 -5.75 -13.87 8.98
N GLU A 94 -5.23 -14.59 8.00
CA GLU A 94 -4.71 -15.95 8.14
C GLU A 94 -3.20 -16.01 8.33
N ASN A 95 -2.43 -15.16 7.65
CA ASN A 95 -0.97 -15.16 7.71
C ASN A 95 -0.47 -14.28 8.86
N LYS A 96 0.29 -14.89 9.78
CA LYS A 96 0.92 -14.20 10.92
C LYS A 96 2.42 -13.97 10.69
N ASP A 97 3.00 -14.64 9.72
CA ASP A 97 4.41 -14.56 9.36
C ASP A 97 4.55 -13.61 8.16
N ILE A 98 4.55 -12.32 8.45
CA ILE A 98 4.78 -11.23 7.49
C ILE A 98 5.97 -10.45 8.01
N TRP A 99 6.89 -10.07 7.10
CA TRP A 99 8.09 -9.33 7.43
C TRP A 99 8.11 -7.95 6.76
N HIS A 100 8.76 -7.02 7.40
CA HIS A 100 9.20 -5.78 6.76
C HIS A 100 10.69 -5.90 6.52
N ASP A 101 11.08 -6.01 5.25
CA ASP A 101 12.44 -6.30 4.84
C ASP A 101 13.09 -5.13 4.06
N GLN A 102 14.37 -5.25 3.80
CA GLN A 102 15.13 -4.40 2.91
C GLN A 102 15.34 -5.09 1.57
N GLU A 103 14.95 -4.43 0.45
CA GLU A 103 15.27 -4.85 -0.91
C GLU A 103 14.88 -6.30 -1.25
N HIS A 104 13.76 -6.80 -0.69
CA HIS A 104 13.28 -8.18 -0.88
C HIS A 104 14.28 -9.27 -0.48
N LYS A 105 15.17 -8.96 0.47
CA LYS A 105 16.15 -9.91 1.01
C LYS A 105 15.58 -10.59 2.25
N HIS A 106 15.42 -11.90 2.17
CA HIS A 106 14.94 -12.72 3.29
C HIS A 106 16.12 -13.18 4.16
N GLU A 107 16.86 -12.23 4.71
CA GLU A 107 18.03 -12.45 5.57
C GLU A 107 17.78 -11.76 6.91
N PHE A 108 18.23 -12.34 8.01
CA PHE A 108 18.04 -11.74 9.34
C PHE A 108 18.56 -10.31 9.43
N ALA A 109 19.71 -10.03 8.83
CA ALA A 109 20.28 -8.67 8.80
C ALA A 109 19.53 -7.69 7.90
N SER A 110 18.62 -8.16 7.06
CA SER A 110 17.80 -7.36 6.16
C SER A 110 16.41 -7.09 6.72
N THR A 111 16.00 -7.77 7.79
CA THR A 111 14.69 -7.57 8.43
C THR A 111 14.67 -6.24 9.18
N ILE A 112 13.73 -5.39 8.82
CA ILE A 112 13.51 -4.05 9.40
C ILE A 112 12.61 -4.18 10.62
N ALA A 113 11.50 -4.92 10.49
CA ALA A 113 10.56 -5.19 11.58
C ALA A 113 9.81 -6.50 11.34
N GLU A 114 9.46 -7.17 12.43
CA GLU A 114 8.73 -8.42 12.44
C GLU A 114 7.93 -8.62 13.75
N GLY A 115 7.05 -9.63 13.78
CA GLY A 115 6.34 -10.02 14.98
C GLY A 115 5.57 -8.88 15.63
N LYS A 116 5.84 -8.59 16.90
CA LYS A 116 5.16 -7.51 17.65
C LYS A 116 5.56 -6.10 17.18
N GLY A 117 6.71 -5.97 16.56
CA GLY A 117 7.18 -4.70 16.00
C GLY A 117 6.56 -4.35 14.65
N LEU A 118 5.75 -5.25 14.07
CA LEU A 118 5.13 -5.04 12.76
C LEU A 118 3.61 -5.21 12.83
N LYS A 119 2.88 -4.17 12.38
CA LYS A 119 1.42 -4.20 12.26
C LYS A 119 1.02 -3.97 10.80
N PRO A 120 0.78 -5.03 10.02
CA PRO A 120 0.24 -4.93 8.67
C PRO A 120 -1.28 -4.78 8.71
N TYR A 121 -1.82 -3.88 7.88
CA TYR A 121 -3.27 -3.65 7.76
C TYR A 121 -3.63 -2.99 6.42
N VAL A 122 -4.93 -2.84 6.17
CA VAL A 122 -5.45 -2.15 4.99
C VAL A 122 -6.07 -0.83 5.42
N LYS A 123 -5.77 0.25 4.71
CA LYS A 123 -6.37 1.57 4.90
C LYS A 123 -6.78 2.15 3.55
N THR A 124 -7.93 2.83 3.50
CA THR A 124 -8.38 3.56 2.32
C THR A 124 -7.83 4.97 2.34
N TYR A 125 -7.34 5.42 1.19
CA TYR A 125 -6.86 6.77 0.94
C TYR A 125 -7.52 7.31 -0.32
N THR A 126 -7.75 8.60 -0.37
CA THR A 126 -7.94 9.29 -1.65
C THR A 126 -6.60 9.38 -2.37
N TRP A 127 -6.61 9.40 -3.69
CA TRP A 127 -5.37 9.61 -4.47
C TRP A 127 -4.69 10.93 -4.14
N LYS A 128 -5.48 11.96 -3.80
CA LYS A 128 -4.97 13.28 -3.37
C LYS A 128 -4.20 13.23 -2.06
N GLU A 129 -4.64 12.43 -1.08
CA GLU A 129 -3.87 12.22 0.16
C GLU A 129 -2.51 11.57 -0.11
N LEU A 130 -2.41 10.76 -1.16
CA LEU A 130 -1.15 10.14 -1.62
C LEU A 130 -0.39 11.02 -2.62
N GLY A 131 -0.82 12.28 -2.79
CA GLY A 131 -0.17 13.26 -3.65
C GLY A 131 -0.33 13.03 -5.13
N GLN A 132 -1.36 12.32 -5.53
CA GLN A 132 -1.67 12.06 -6.92
C GLN A 132 -2.81 12.98 -7.40
N LYS A 133 -2.82 13.28 -8.72
CA LYS A 133 -3.84 14.17 -9.33
C LYS A 133 -5.15 13.44 -9.65
N TRP A 134 -5.19 12.13 -9.48
CA TRP A 134 -6.38 11.33 -9.79
C TRP A 134 -7.50 11.56 -8.78
N GLU A 135 -8.71 11.44 -9.27
CA GLU A 135 -9.91 11.41 -8.43
C GLU A 135 -10.15 9.98 -7.92
N GLY A 136 -10.97 9.87 -6.85
CA GLY A 136 -11.35 8.60 -6.27
C GLY A 136 -10.39 8.11 -5.18
N GLU A 137 -10.49 6.81 -4.90
CA GLU A 137 -9.85 6.18 -3.75
C GLU A 137 -9.06 4.94 -4.14
N THR A 138 -8.09 4.62 -3.30
CA THR A 138 -7.33 3.37 -3.32
C THR A 138 -7.34 2.72 -1.94
N GLN A 139 -7.35 1.41 -1.92
CA GLN A 139 -6.99 0.64 -0.74
C GLN A 139 -5.49 0.42 -0.71
N ALA A 140 -4.83 0.78 0.37
CA ALA A 140 -3.40 0.55 0.54
C ALA A 140 -3.12 -0.57 1.55
N LEU A 141 -2.16 -1.41 1.26
CA LEU A 141 -1.48 -2.25 2.25
C LEU A 141 -0.50 -1.38 3.01
N VAL A 142 -0.69 -1.26 4.30
CA VAL A 142 0.09 -0.37 5.18
C VAL A 142 0.78 -1.19 6.26
N PHE A 143 2.03 -0.84 6.53
CA PHE A 143 2.81 -1.39 7.63
C PHE A 143 3.16 -0.28 8.61
N ASP A 144 2.71 -0.41 9.87
CA ASP A 144 3.27 0.32 10.99
C ASP A 144 4.39 -0.54 11.58
N SER A 145 5.62 -0.05 11.49
CA SER A 145 6.83 -0.78 11.84
C SER A 145 7.62 -0.04 12.91
N THR A 146 7.79 -0.67 14.05
CA THR A 146 8.64 -0.20 15.14
C THR A 146 10.04 -0.70 14.91
N ILE A 147 11.00 0.21 14.77
CA ILE A 147 12.37 -0.05 14.37
C ILE A 147 13.29 0.44 15.50
N SER A 148 14.10 -0.44 16.06
CA SER A 148 15.08 -0.12 17.10
C SER A 148 16.45 0.19 16.49
N LYS A 149 17.15 1.14 17.11
CA LYS A 149 18.53 1.50 16.79
C LYS A 149 19.49 0.31 16.92
N ASP A 150 19.26 -0.55 17.92
CA ASP A 150 20.05 -1.74 18.21
C ASP A 150 19.36 -3.04 17.71
N GLY A 151 18.37 -2.93 16.83
CA GLY A 151 17.62 -4.04 16.26
C GLY A 151 18.39 -4.81 15.17
N ASN A 152 17.69 -5.70 14.45
CA ASN A 152 18.28 -6.53 13.41
C ASN A 152 18.92 -5.71 12.26
N ASN A 153 18.40 -4.50 11.99
CA ASN A 153 18.86 -3.66 10.89
C ASN A 153 19.08 -2.19 11.32
N PRO A 154 20.17 -1.88 12.05
CA PRO A 154 20.50 -0.51 12.48
C PRO A 154 20.70 0.45 11.30
N PHE A 155 21.14 -0.08 10.14
CA PHE A 155 21.29 0.70 8.94
C PHE A 155 19.94 1.28 8.49
N MET A 156 18.89 0.47 8.45
CA MET A 156 17.56 0.92 8.03
C MET A 156 16.88 1.81 9.06
N PHE A 157 17.14 1.61 10.36
CA PHE A 157 16.75 2.59 11.39
C PHE A 157 17.27 3.99 11.02
N ASN A 158 18.56 4.11 10.71
CA ASN A 158 19.15 5.38 10.31
C ASN A 158 18.58 5.93 9.00
N GLN A 159 18.28 5.07 8.01
CA GLN A 159 17.70 5.52 6.73
C GLN A 159 16.29 6.11 6.94
N TYR A 160 15.44 5.47 7.75
CA TYR A 160 14.12 5.98 8.10
C TYR A 160 14.21 7.23 8.97
N LYS A 161 15.03 7.21 10.02
CA LYS A 161 15.26 8.39 10.89
C LYS A 161 15.66 9.64 10.10
N GLN A 162 16.42 9.47 9.02
CA GLN A 162 16.86 10.57 8.15
C GLN A 162 15.89 10.88 7.01
N GLY A 163 14.69 10.24 6.94
CA GLY A 163 13.72 10.46 5.88
C GLY A 163 14.20 10.07 4.47
N ARG A 164 15.12 9.11 4.38
CA ARG A 164 15.72 8.68 3.10
C ARG A 164 14.98 7.54 2.42
N VAL A 165 14.13 6.81 3.15
CA VAL A 165 13.30 5.74 2.59
C VAL A 165 12.02 6.36 2.07
N LYS A 166 11.80 6.27 0.75
CA LYS A 166 10.70 6.95 0.07
C LYS A 166 9.76 6.01 -0.67
N ASN A 167 10.19 4.79 -0.93
CA ASN A 167 9.40 3.83 -1.70
C ASN A 167 9.45 2.45 -1.07
N HIS A 168 8.36 1.73 -1.26
CA HIS A 168 8.21 0.37 -0.80
C HIS A 168 7.71 -0.53 -1.93
N SER A 169 7.76 -1.82 -1.69
CA SER A 169 7.24 -2.83 -2.58
C SER A 169 6.74 -4.02 -1.77
N VAL A 170 5.75 -4.72 -2.29
CA VAL A 170 5.21 -5.92 -1.69
C VAL A 170 5.81 -7.18 -2.30
N GLY A 171 6.21 -8.12 -1.45
CA GLY A 171 6.44 -9.50 -1.83
C GLY A 171 5.18 -10.32 -1.54
N MET A 172 4.53 -10.84 -2.59
CA MET A 172 3.30 -11.61 -2.44
C MET A 172 3.14 -12.66 -3.53
N ASN A 173 2.40 -13.72 -3.22
CA ASN A 173 2.00 -14.74 -4.18
C ASN A 173 0.56 -14.50 -4.63
N TYR A 174 0.33 -14.47 -5.95
CA TYR A 174 -1.02 -14.34 -6.49
C TYR A 174 -1.81 -15.64 -6.34
N VAL A 175 -3.07 -15.51 -5.90
CA VAL A 175 -4.01 -16.62 -5.76
C VAL A 175 -5.06 -16.58 -6.87
N LYS A 176 -5.67 -15.40 -7.08
CA LYS A 176 -6.65 -15.19 -8.16
C LYS A 176 -6.23 -14.04 -9.05
N VAL A 177 -6.12 -14.36 -10.34
CA VAL A 177 -5.77 -13.42 -11.40
C VAL A 177 -6.74 -13.64 -12.55
N GLU A 178 -7.33 -12.58 -13.05
CA GLU A 178 -8.21 -12.55 -14.20
C GLU A 178 -7.59 -11.64 -15.27
N MET A 179 -7.59 -12.04 -16.53
CA MET A 179 -7.15 -11.17 -17.62
C MET A 179 -8.30 -10.28 -18.08
N ALA A 180 -8.00 -9.02 -18.36
CA ALA A 180 -8.91 -8.05 -18.93
C ALA A 180 -8.39 -7.60 -20.30
N ILE A 181 -9.23 -7.60 -21.33
CA ILE A 181 -8.93 -7.14 -22.69
C ILE A 181 -10.04 -6.21 -23.16
N ASN A 182 -9.67 -5.06 -23.73
CA ASN A 182 -10.61 -4.09 -24.31
C ASN A 182 -10.96 -4.44 -25.75
N ASP A 183 -11.55 -5.61 -25.94
CA ASP A 183 -12.02 -6.07 -27.25
C ASP A 183 -13.18 -7.06 -27.09
N LYS A 184 -14.31 -6.79 -27.76
CA LYS A 184 -15.55 -7.58 -27.65
C LYS A 184 -15.42 -8.99 -28.22
N ASP A 185 -14.42 -9.27 -29.04
CA ASP A 185 -14.15 -10.60 -29.57
C ASP A 185 -13.69 -11.57 -28.47
N TYR A 186 -13.12 -11.04 -27.36
CA TYR A 186 -12.64 -11.78 -26.17
C TYR A 186 -13.65 -11.66 -25.03
N LYS A 187 -14.75 -12.42 -25.09
CA LYS A 187 -15.96 -12.21 -24.27
C LYS A 187 -15.72 -12.18 -22.76
N ASP A 188 -14.95 -13.12 -22.23
CA ASP A 188 -14.70 -13.22 -20.78
C ASP A 188 -13.73 -12.15 -20.30
N GLU A 189 -12.68 -11.89 -21.06
CA GLU A 189 -11.69 -10.85 -20.79
C GLU A 189 -12.30 -9.45 -20.94
N PHE A 190 -13.19 -9.24 -21.91
CA PHE A 190 -13.94 -8.00 -22.06
C PHE A 190 -14.92 -7.76 -20.92
N LYS A 191 -15.53 -8.81 -20.39
CA LYS A 191 -16.36 -8.73 -19.18
C LYS A 191 -15.51 -8.29 -17.97
N THR A 192 -14.31 -8.87 -17.80
CA THR A 192 -13.37 -8.48 -16.75
C THR A 192 -12.91 -7.02 -16.93
N TRP A 193 -12.62 -6.60 -18.17
CA TRP A 193 -12.31 -5.22 -18.51
C TRP A 193 -13.39 -4.25 -18.02
N ASN A 194 -14.64 -4.46 -18.45
CA ASN A 194 -15.76 -3.61 -18.08
C ASN A 194 -16.04 -3.58 -16.57
N LYS A 195 -15.71 -4.67 -15.87
CA LYS A 195 -15.89 -4.77 -14.43
C LYS A 195 -14.95 -3.87 -13.64
N TYR A 196 -13.72 -3.66 -14.14
CA TYR A 196 -12.67 -3.04 -13.33
C TYR A 196 -12.11 -1.73 -13.89
N ILE A 197 -12.26 -1.44 -15.19
CA ILE A 197 -11.58 -0.29 -15.83
C ILE A 197 -11.95 1.06 -15.19
N ASP A 198 -13.20 1.24 -14.76
CA ASP A 198 -13.68 2.51 -14.25
C ASP A 198 -13.11 2.88 -12.85
N GLN A 199 -12.53 1.91 -12.14
CA GLN A 199 -11.87 2.17 -10.86
C GLN A 199 -10.35 2.37 -10.98
N VAL A 200 -9.77 2.19 -12.18
CA VAL A 200 -8.32 2.30 -12.39
C VAL A 200 -7.92 3.76 -12.52
N ALA A 201 -7.00 4.20 -11.68
CA ALA A 201 -6.58 5.60 -11.59
C ALA A 201 -5.81 6.08 -12.84
N ASN A 202 -4.88 5.27 -13.35
CA ASN A 202 -4.13 5.55 -14.58
C ASN A 202 -4.82 4.99 -15.82
N LYS A 203 -6.15 5.23 -15.91
CA LYS A 203 -7.05 4.68 -16.93
C LYS A 203 -6.58 4.95 -18.35
N GLU A 204 -6.13 6.17 -18.66
CA GLU A 204 -5.65 6.53 -19.99
C GLU A 204 -4.53 5.60 -20.48
N GLN A 205 -3.56 5.31 -19.62
CA GLN A 205 -2.46 4.39 -19.93
C GLN A 205 -2.98 2.97 -20.18
N VAL A 206 -3.96 2.53 -19.35
CA VAL A 206 -4.56 1.18 -19.49
C VAL A 206 -5.37 1.06 -20.77
N GLU A 207 -6.10 2.08 -21.17
CA GLU A 207 -6.86 2.15 -22.44
C GLU A 207 -5.93 2.17 -23.65
N GLU A 208 -4.81 2.88 -23.56
CA GLU A 208 -3.79 2.87 -24.60
C GLU A 208 -3.19 1.47 -24.78
N GLN A 209 -2.88 0.77 -23.69
CA GLN A 209 -2.37 -0.61 -23.70
C GLN A 209 -3.45 -1.59 -24.17
N GLY A 210 -4.67 -1.46 -23.69
CA GLY A 210 -5.84 -2.25 -24.04
C GLY A 210 -5.98 -3.59 -23.31
N TYR A 211 -5.13 -3.88 -22.31
CA TYR A 211 -5.25 -5.07 -21.46
C TYR A 211 -4.61 -4.83 -20.08
N PHE A 212 -4.98 -5.64 -19.11
CA PHE A 212 -4.33 -5.73 -17.79
C PHE A 212 -4.68 -7.06 -17.11
N PHE A 213 -3.97 -7.38 -16.03
CA PHE A 213 -4.29 -8.52 -15.17
C PHE A 213 -4.89 -8.02 -13.86
N ALA A 214 -6.16 -8.35 -13.62
CA ALA A 214 -6.86 -8.03 -12.38
C ALA A 214 -6.50 -9.06 -11.30
N VAL A 215 -5.80 -8.64 -10.25
CA VAL A 215 -5.44 -9.51 -9.12
C VAL A 215 -6.44 -9.30 -8.01
N THR A 216 -7.27 -10.30 -7.72
CA THR A 216 -8.38 -10.22 -6.78
C THR A 216 -8.12 -10.95 -5.46
N GLU A 217 -7.09 -11.80 -5.39
CA GLU A 217 -6.64 -12.45 -4.16
C GLU A 217 -5.13 -12.68 -4.21
N ALA A 218 -4.41 -12.28 -3.15
CA ALA A 218 -2.98 -12.51 -3.01
C ALA A 218 -2.60 -12.83 -1.55
N LYS A 219 -1.55 -13.65 -1.39
CA LYS A 219 -0.94 -13.94 -0.08
C LYS A 219 0.28 -13.04 0.11
N VAL A 220 0.20 -12.12 1.06
CA VAL A 220 1.31 -11.26 1.46
C VAL A 220 2.38 -12.11 2.16
N ILE A 221 3.61 -11.96 1.75
CA ILE A 221 4.78 -12.58 2.36
C ILE A 221 5.57 -11.51 3.13
N GLU A 222 5.85 -10.38 2.49
CA GLU A 222 6.60 -9.29 3.10
C GLU A 222 6.23 -7.95 2.45
N GLY A 223 6.67 -6.85 3.07
CA GLY A 223 6.79 -5.54 2.48
C GLY A 223 8.22 -5.07 2.61
N SER A 224 8.80 -4.50 1.57
CA SER A 224 10.19 -4.07 1.56
C SER A 224 10.37 -2.60 1.29
N ALA A 225 11.33 -1.99 2.03
CA ALA A 225 11.91 -0.72 1.64
C ALA A 225 12.78 -0.92 0.40
N VAL A 226 12.46 -0.21 -0.69
CA VAL A 226 13.17 -0.31 -1.97
C VAL A 226 13.49 1.06 -2.55
N LYS A 227 14.43 1.12 -3.49
CA LYS A 227 14.67 2.36 -4.24
C LYS A 227 13.56 2.65 -5.25
N ARG A 228 13.01 1.59 -5.88
CA ARG A 228 11.88 1.66 -6.82
C ARG A 228 11.04 0.39 -6.71
N GLY A 229 9.72 0.55 -6.64
CA GLY A 229 8.76 -0.53 -6.68
C GLY A 229 8.08 -0.64 -8.05
N SER A 230 7.44 -1.77 -8.35
CA SER A 230 6.57 -1.91 -9.54
C SER A 230 5.36 -1.00 -9.45
N ASN A 231 4.78 -0.86 -8.27
CA ASN A 231 3.81 0.16 -7.94
C ASN A 231 4.57 1.38 -7.41
N TRP A 232 4.37 2.56 -8.01
CA TRP A 232 5.14 3.77 -7.66
C TRP A 232 4.45 4.67 -6.63
N VAL A 233 3.22 4.35 -6.22
CA VAL A 233 2.49 5.09 -5.19
C VAL A 233 2.59 4.34 -3.86
N THR A 234 3.81 4.26 -3.33
CA THR A 234 4.17 3.50 -2.11
C THR A 234 5.07 4.32 -1.18
N PRO A 235 4.66 5.54 -0.78
CA PRO A 235 5.51 6.41 0.04
C PRO A 235 5.64 5.89 1.47
N THR A 236 6.67 6.36 2.19
CA THR A 236 6.61 6.46 3.65
C THR A 236 5.60 7.55 3.99
N GLU A 237 4.56 7.26 4.74
CA GLU A 237 3.55 8.24 5.16
C GLU A 237 4.03 9.03 6.39
N ASP A 238 4.62 8.33 7.35
CA ASP A 238 5.16 8.93 8.58
C ASP A 238 6.40 8.15 9.04
N ASN A 239 7.44 8.84 9.45
CA ASN A 239 8.67 8.24 9.96
C ASN A 239 8.86 8.38 11.48
N ASN A 240 7.88 8.95 12.18
CA ASN A 240 7.88 9.09 13.63
C ASN A 240 6.46 9.16 14.18
N LEU A 241 5.68 8.08 13.98
CA LEU A 241 4.37 7.96 14.60
C LEU A 241 4.54 8.05 16.12
N LYS A 242 4.01 9.11 16.72
CA LYS A 242 3.77 9.12 18.15
C LYS A 242 2.66 8.11 18.40
N SER A 243 2.89 7.16 19.30
CA SER A 243 1.91 6.15 19.68
C SER A 243 0.57 6.83 19.97
N GLU A 244 -0.41 6.67 19.06
CA GLU A 244 -1.79 6.93 19.45
C GLU A 244 -2.13 5.93 20.56
N PRO A 245 -2.77 6.36 21.66
CA PRO A 245 -3.25 5.42 22.66
C PRO A 245 -4.13 4.39 21.94
N PRO A 246 -4.05 3.08 22.32
CA PRO A 246 -4.78 2.04 21.64
C PRO A 246 -6.27 2.44 21.60
N GLU A 247 -6.84 2.47 20.41
CA GLU A 247 -8.28 2.60 20.22
C GLU A 247 -8.95 1.47 21.00
N GLY A 248 -9.62 1.82 22.10
CA GLY A 248 -10.34 0.84 22.92
C GLY A 248 -10.15 0.95 24.42
N THR A 249 -9.37 1.90 24.92
CA THR A 249 -9.50 2.26 26.34
C THR A 249 -10.77 3.13 26.45
N PRO A 250 -11.82 2.69 27.16
CA PRO A 250 -12.95 3.59 27.45
C PRO A 250 -12.32 4.82 28.12
N GLN A 251 -12.47 5.99 27.51
CA GLN A 251 -12.24 7.23 28.22
C GLN A 251 -13.12 7.15 29.46
N GLU A 252 -12.51 7.12 30.64
CA GLU A 252 -13.25 7.44 31.86
C GLU A 252 -13.97 8.75 31.57
N PRO A 253 -15.29 8.80 31.78
CA PRO A 253 -16.02 10.03 31.55
C PRO A 253 -15.29 11.11 32.35
N GLU A 254 -14.88 12.18 31.68
CA GLU A 254 -14.38 13.37 32.37
C GLU A 254 -15.29 13.58 33.55
N LYS A 255 -14.74 13.62 34.76
CA LYS A 255 -15.45 13.93 35.96
C LYS A 255 -16.19 15.23 35.67
N SER A 256 -17.46 15.13 35.31
CA SER A 256 -18.36 16.28 35.30
C SER A 256 -18.18 16.90 36.66
N THR A 257 -17.63 18.09 36.70
CA THR A 257 -17.57 18.91 37.91
C THR A 257 -19.03 19.04 38.35
N GLN A 258 -19.48 18.15 39.22
CA GLN A 258 -20.76 18.31 39.84
C GLN A 258 -20.68 19.63 40.58
N LEU A 259 -21.37 20.63 40.05
CA LEU A 259 -21.57 21.88 40.74
C LEU A 259 -22.12 21.54 42.13
N THR A 260 -21.47 22.03 43.14
CA THR A 260 -21.93 21.85 44.52
C THR A 260 -23.34 22.46 44.70
N SER A 261 -24.11 21.94 45.59
CA SER A 261 -25.48 22.42 45.85
C SER A 261 -25.51 23.95 46.04
N ASP A 262 -24.46 24.53 46.58
CA ASP A 262 -24.31 25.98 46.81
C ASP A 262 -24.08 26.77 45.52
N GLU A 263 -23.36 26.20 44.55
CA GLU A 263 -23.17 26.81 43.23
C GLU A 263 -24.44 26.79 42.39
N ILE A 264 -25.24 25.74 42.50
CA ILE A 264 -26.55 25.63 41.83
C ILE A 264 -27.50 26.66 42.42
N ILE A 265 -27.57 26.81 43.76
CA ILE A 265 -28.43 27.76 44.45
C ILE A 265 -28.02 29.22 44.09
N ASN A 266 -26.75 29.52 43.99
CA ASN A 266 -26.28 30.85 43.63
C ASN A 266 -26.57 31.18 42.15
N THR A 267 -26.50 30.22 41.26
CA THR A 267 -26.86 30.40 39.84
C THR A 267 -28.37 30.68 39.68
N ILE A 268 -29.21 29.96 40.40
CA ILE A 268 -30.67 30.17 40.40
C ILE A 268 -31.03 31.57 40.95
N LYS A 269 -30.42 32.00 42.06
CA LYS A 269 -30.67 33.32 42.64
C LYS A 269 -30.25 34.50 41.73
N LYS A 270 -29.34 34.28 40.78
CA LYS A 270 -28.88 35.31 39.84
C LYS A 270 -29.81 35.51 38.63
N HIS A 271 -30.66 34.52 38.32
CA HIS A 271 -31.60 34.56 37.19
C HIS A 271 -33.02 34.92 37.53
N PHE A 272 -33.35 35.06 38.82
CA PHE A 272 -34.68 35.43 39.32
C PHE A 272 -34.67 36.71 40.16
N LYS A 273 -33.84 37.70 39.78
CA LYS A 273 -33.91 39.10 40.23
C LYS A 273 -34.26 40.02 39.09
#